data_2157c6a39513e3e559c256e4c6351c2f
#
_entry.id   2157c6a39513e3e559c256e4c6351c2f
#
_cell.length_a   1.000
_cell.length_b   1.000
_cell.length_c   1.000
_cell.angle_alpha   90.00
_cell.angle_beta   90.00
_cell.angle_gamma   90.00
#
_symmetry.space_group_name_H-M   'P 1'
#
loop_
_entity.id
_entity.type
_entity.pdbx_description
1 polymer ?
#
loop_
_entity_poly.entity_id
_entity_poly.type
_entity_poly.pdbx_seq_one_letter_code
_entity_poly.pdbx_strand_id
1 'polypeptide(L)'
;MIARELRQKRSLPALEGAVAAGKSPPPEAIEAAVREAFTRLLRREAGAADVERYGGFLTTGLGAEDPSAGEMFIVAVLSHPDVLYRVERPGEGATAIEEPRQLARSLALTLTDREPDEELRRVVEAGGLRTAADVRVQVQRILDDGSIAKPRITQFFREYFDYTPVGSIFKDTKTSREHRVQGLNCGQGVGQIIPDTDALVEWAVAADRQVLRTLLTTPKVFVLADAARNKRLDRERKQAAKQKDAERAAREGKPFNADDPKYKSGLLALQPHPSQLLNFTRQVYGFMTTDEWRRTGEYIQNVPSGFVIPYPPTGIRLTEDMFEAAEPEPINAPPGQRMGMLTQPAWLISQSGNFDNHPIHRGRWIREKLLGGVIPDVPITVNAMLPNEPHHSLRERMRVTREEYCWNCHRLMDPLGLPFEQYDHYGRFRTAEVVEDATATAATRAKNLEHPAVMRTIPFETTGAIEASGDPSIDGPVKDPFELIEKLARSKRVEQVFVRHVFRFFLGRNETLADGPAIQAAHKSYVDSDGSLKALLVSLLSSEPFICRTGAGPADTDRGAAAPASGGKQPAAAAVR
;
A
#
# COMPACT_ATOMS: atom_id res chain seq x y z
N MET A 1 21.40 -17.34 -2.59
CA MET A 1 21.54 -16.67 -1.27
C MET A 1 20.77 -17.42 -0.17
N ILE A 2 19.45 -17.51 -0.21
CA ILE A 2 18.61 -18.18 0.82
C ILE A 2 19.01 -19.64 1.06
N ALA A 3 19.19 -20.46 0.02
CA ALA A 3 19.55 -21.86 0.15
C ALA A 3 20.89 -22.06 0.90
N ARG A 4 21.88 -21.22 0.58
CA ARG A 4 23.17 -21.20 1.27
C ARG A 4 23.06 -20.84 2.75
N GLU A 5 22.24 -19.84 3.07
CA GLU A 5 21.99 -19.42 4.46
C GLU A 5 21.30 -20.53 5.26
N LEU A 6 20.30 -21.20 4.69
CA LEU A 6 19.62 -22.35 5.31
C LEU A 6 20.59 -23.49 5.60
N ARG A 7 21.54 -23.78 4.68
CA ARG A 7 22.61 -24.75 4.88
C ARG A 7 23.56 -24.33 6.00
N GLN A 8 24.04 -23.09 5.98
CA GLN A 8 24.96 -22.58 7.00
C GLN A 8 24.37 -22.62 8.40
N LYS A 9 23.07 -22.33 8.52
CA LYS A 9 22.33 -22.40 9.80
C LYS A 9 21.89 -23.81 10.18
N ARG A 10 22.19 -24.82 9.38
CA ARG A 10 21.72 -26.22 9.55
C ARG A 10 20.22 -26.29 9.81
N SER A 11 19.45 -25.53 9.05
CA SER A 11 18.01 -25.40 9.23
C SER A 11 17.22 -26.66 8.83
N LEU A 12 17.85 -27.61 8.18
CA LEU A 12 17.28 -28.88 7.71
C LEU A 12 18.17 -30.05 8.18
N PRO A 13 18.08 -30.47 9.45
CA PRO A 13 18.92 -31.54 10.00
C PRO A 13 18.90 -32.88 9.24
N ALA A 14 17.72 -33.29 8.74
CA ALA A 14 17.63 -34.54 7.97
C ALA A 14 18.39 -34.42 6.64
N LEU A 15 18.33 -33.26 5.96
CA LEU A 15 19.14 -33.01 4.78
C LEU A 15 20.64 -33.06 5.07
N GLU A 16 21.06 -32.42 6.20
CA GLU A 16 22.48 -32.46 6.61
C GLU A 16 22.96 -33.90 6.89
N GLY A 17 22.09 -34.74 7.49
CA GLY A 17 22.35 -36.14 7.70
C GLY A 17 22.51 -36.91 6.40
N ALA A 18 21.64 -36.70 5.42
CA ALA A 18 21.73 -37.34 4.10
C ALA A 18 23.00 -36.92 3.34
N VAL A 19 23.36 -35.62 3.39
CA VAL A 19 24.60 -35.12 2.77
C VAL A 19 25.86 -35.70 3.46
N ALA A 20 25.86 -35.81 4.79
CA ALA A 20 26.97 -36.38 5.55
C ALA A 20 27.20 -37.86 5.30
N ALA A 21 26.15 -38.60 4.87
CA ALA A 21 26.25 -40.01 4.49
C ALA A 21 26.99 -40.24 3.16
N GLY A 22 27.28 -39.19 2.38
CA GLY A 22 28.12 -39.24 1.19
C GLY A 22 27.38 -39.74 -0.05
N LYS A 23 28.07 -40.51 -0.91
CA LYS A 23 27.60 -40.92 -2.25
C LYS A 23 26.34 -41.78 -2.28
N SER A 24 26.12 -42.57 -1.23
CA SER A 24 25.04 -43.56 -1.21
C SER A 24 24.32 -43.52 0.13
N PRO A 25 23.59 -42.42 0.42
CA PRO A 25 22.80 -42.34 1.65
C PRO A 25 21.70 -43.41 1.63
N PRO A 26 21.32 -43.95 2.80
CA PRO A 26 20.21 -44.90 2.87
C PRO A 26 18.90 -44.23 2.39
N PRO A 27 18.00 -45.00 1.72
CA PRO A 27 16.74 -44.47 1.19
C PRO A 27 15.91 -43.69 2.23
N GLU A 28 15.91 -44.17 3.48
CA GLU A 28 15.18 -43.53 4.58
C GLU A 28 15.73 -42.13 4.91
N ALA A 29 17.05 -41.90 4.76
CA ALA A 29 17.65 -40.60 4.99
C ALA A 29 17.26 -39.62 3.87
N ILE A 30 17.17 -40.09 2.63
CA ILE A 30 16.68 -39.29 1.50
C ILE A 30 15.20 -38.93 1.70
N GLU A 31 14.36 -39.90 2.04
CA GLU A 31 12.94 -39.66 2.30
C GLU A 31 12.76 -38.68 3.46
N ALA A 32 13.48 -38.84 4.56
CA ALA A 32 13.44 -37.93 5.70
C ALA A 32 13.83 -36.48 5.31
N ALA A 33 14.88 -36.32 4.48
CA ALA A 33 15.32 -35.03 3.98
C ALA A 33 14.24 -34.35 3.12
N VAL A 34 13.59 -35.09 2.22
CA VAL A 34 12.49 -34.57 1.39
C VAL A 34 11.30 -34.17 2.26
N ARG A 35 10.85 -35.06 3.15
CA ARG A 35 9.71 -34.78 4.04
C ARG A 35 9.98 -33.58 4.93
N GLU A 36 11.15 -33.47 5.51
CA GLU A 36 11.55 -32.32 6.33
C GLU A 36 11.54 -31.03 5.50
N ALA A 37 12.16 -31.04 4.30
CA ALA A 37 12.21 -29.87 3.44
C ALA A 37 10.80 -29.40 3.04
N PHE A 38 9.93 -30.32 2.65
CA PHE A 38 8.55 -29.99 2.29
C PHE A 38 7.76 -29.44 3.48
N THR A 39 7.87 -30.08 4.66
CA THR A 39 7.20 -29.60 5.88
C THR A 39 7.69 -28.20 6.29
N ARG A 40 9.01 -27.96 6.25
CA ARG A 40 9.59 -26.69 6.73
C ARG A 40 9.53 -25.56 5.71
N LEU A 41 9.73 -25.86 4.41
CA LEU A 41 9.82 -24.84 3.35
C LEU A 41 8.48 -24.64 2.62
N LEU A 42 7.72 -25.73 2.36
CA LEU A 42 6.45 -25.67 1.64
C LEU A 42 5.22 -25.73 2.58
N ARG A 43 5.45 -26.01 3.89
CA ARG A 43 4.39 -26.10 4.90
C ARG A 43 3.31 -27.13 4.57
N ARG A 44 3.70 -28.19 3.86
CA ARG A 44 2.85 -29.35 3.60
C ARG A 44 3.66 -30.65 3.68
N GLU A 45 2.96 -31.76 3.79
CA GLU A 45 3.60 -33.08 3.70
C GLU A 45 4.01 -33.40 2.25
N ALA A 46 5.12 -34.09 2.09
CA ALA A 46 5.54 -34.59 0.80
C ALA A 46 4.73 -35.85 0.44
N GLY A 47 4.07 -35.83 -0.71
CA GLY A 47 3.44 -37.01 -1.28
C GLY A 47 4.46 -38.03 -1.83
N ALA A 48 4.01 -39.23 -2.19
CA ALA A 48 4.89 -40.25 -2.75
C ALA A 48 5.62 -39.75 -4.02
N ALA A 49 4.93 -39.05 -4.91
CA ALA A 49 5.52 -38.47 -6.12
C ALA A 49 6.57 -37.38 -5.82
N ASP A 50 6.37 -36.60 -4.75
CA ASP A 50 7.35 -35.61 -4.31
C ASP A 50 8.62 -36.31 -3.80
N VAL A 51 8.44 -37.36 -2.96
CA VAL A 51 9.56 -38.14 -2.42
C VAL A 51 10.37 -38.78 -3.56
N GLU A 52 9.71 -39.37 -4.52
CA GLU A 52 10.36 -39.97 -5.69
C GLU A 52 11.16 -38.93 -6.49
N ARG A 53 10.49 -37.82 -6.87
CA ARG A 53 11.07 -36.78 -7.72
C ARG A 53 12.24 -36.06 -7.07
N TYR A 54 12.03 -35.53 -5.86
CA TYR A 54 13.02 -34.70 -5.16
C TYR A 54 14.08 -35.58 -4.48
N GLY A 55 13.71 -36.79 -4.04
CA GLY A 55 14.66 -37.78 -3.56
C GLY A 55 15.60 -38.25 -4.65
N GLY A 56 15.09 -38.55 -5.85
CA GLY A 56 15.91 -38.89 -7.02
C GLY A 56 16.86 -37.75 -7.40
N PHE A 57 16.41 -36.51 -7.36
CA PHE A 57 17.25 -35.34 -7.62
C PHE A 57 18.42 -35.24 -6.61
N LEU A 58 18.12 -35.36 -5.30
CA LEU A 58 19.15 -35.32 -4.25
C LEU A 58 20.13 -36.49 -4.37
N THR A 59 19.63 -37.71 -4.58
CA THR A 59 20.46 -38.93 -4.76
C THR A 59 21.41 -38.79 -5.93
N THR A 60 20.93 -38.26 -7.06
CA THR A 60 21.78 -38.05 -8.25
C THR A 60 22.92 -37.07 -7.96
N GLY A 61 22.64 -35.94 -7.30
CA GLY A 61 23.67 -34.96 -6.94
C GLY A 61 24.71 -35.54 -5.98
N LEU A 62 24.27 -36.27 -4.94
CA LEU A 62 25.17 -36.91 -3.98
C LEU A 62 26.01 -38.03 -4.62
N GLY A 63 25.41 -38.85 -5.50
CA GLY A 63 26.12 -39.89 -6.25
C GLY A 63 27.20 -39.34 -7.17
N ALA A 64 26.99 -38.16 -7.73
CA ALA A 64 27.97 -37.41 -8.52
C ALA A 64 29.05 -36.70 -7.70
N GLU A 65 29.01 -36.79 -6.37
CA GLU A 65 29.90 -36.08 -5.44
C GLU A 65 29.85 -34.56 -5.61
N ASP A 66 28.70 -34.01 -6.04
CA ASP A 66 28.54 -32.56 -6.19
C ASP A 66 28.52 -31.91 -4.80
N PRO A 67 29.52 -31.06 -4.47
CA PRO A 67 29.56 -30.37 -3.17
C PRO A 67 28.37 -29.41 -2.96
N SER A 68 27.69 -29.02 -4.03
CA SER A 68 26.50 -28.19 -4.02
C SER A 68 25.17 -28.95 -3.94
N ALA A 69 25.18 -30.31 -3.99
CA ALA A 69 23.97 -31.13 -4.07
C ALA A 69 22.89 -30.75 -3.07
N GLY A 70 23.25 -30.55 -1.79
CA GLY A 70 22.31 -30.13 -0.76
C GLY A 70 21.80 -28.70 -0.94
N GLU A 71 22.62 -27.78 -1.46
CA GLU A 71 22.19 -26.41 -1.78
C GLU A 71 21.21 -26.41 -2.96
N MET A 72 21.56 -27.17 -4.01
CA MET A 72 20.73 -27.32 -5.21
C MET A 72 19.40 -28.03 -4.92
N PHE A 73 19.37 -28.97 -3.99
CA PHE A 73 18.15 -29.58 -3.51
C PHE A 73 17.21 -28.55 -2.86
N ILE A 74 17.73 -27.68 -1.98
CA ILE A 74 16.95 -26.60 -1.39
C ILE A 74 16.43 -25.64 -2.48
N VAL A 75 17.25 -25.29 -3.46
CA VAL A 75 16.85 -24.48 -4.62
C VAL A 75 15.70 -25.13 -5.37
N ALA A 76 15.82 -26.44 -5.65
CA ALA A 76 14.77 -27.19 -6.34
C ALA A 76 13.45 -27.20 -5.57
N VAL A 77 13.49 -27.40 -4.25
CA VAL A 77 12.29 -27.34 -3.39
C VAL A 77 11.71 -25.92 -3.35
N LEU A 78 12.54 -24.87 -3.21
CA LEU A 78 12.09 -23.47 -3.25
C LEU A 78 11.59 -23.03 -4.64
N SER A 79 11.89 -23.77 -5.68
CA SER A 79 11.35 -23.55 -7.03
C SER A 79 10.02 -24.29 -7.28
N HIS A 80 9.53 -25.03 -6.27
CA HIS A 80 8.23 -25.69 -6.37
C HIS A 80 7.10 -24.65 -6.54
N PRO A 81 6.08 -24.90 -7.39
CA PRO A 81 4.95 -24.00 -7.55
C PRO A 81 4.28 -23.57 -6.23
N ASP A 82 4.22 -24.46 -5.24
CA ASP A 82 3.63 -24.17 -3.92
C ASP A 82 4.36 -23.07 -3.12
N VAL A 83 5.57 -22.67 -3.54
CA VAL A 83 6.29 -21.54 -2.95
C VAL A 83 5.74 -20.21 -3.47
N LEU A 84 5.39 -20.17 -4.76
CA LEU A 84 4.94 -18.95 -5.45
C LEU A 84 3.42 -18.85 -5.49
N TYR A 85 2.73 -19.99 -5.52
CA TYR A 85 1.29 -20.07 -5.68
C TYR A 85 0.67 -20.79 -4.49
N ARG A 86 -0.41 -20.24 -3.98
CA ARG A 86 -1.29 -20.97 -3.08
C ARG A 86 -2.07 -21.98 -3.91
N VAL A 87 -1.68 -23.25 -3.84
CA VAL A 87 -2.41 -24.34 -4.51
C VAL A 87 -3.59 -24.70 -3.61
N GLU A 88 -4.78 -24.35 -4.06
CA GLU A 88 -6.03 -24.69 -3.39
C GLU A 88 -6.54 -26.02 -3.95
N ARG A 89 -6.75 -27.00 -3.07
CA ARG A 89 -7.29 -28.30 -3.45
C ARG A 89 -8.77 -28.34 -3.04
N PRO A 90 -9.67 -28.71 -3.98
CA PRO A 90 -11.05 -28.96 -3.61
C PRO A 90 -11.13 -30.13 -2.63
N GLY A 91 -12.03 -30.06 -1.66
CA GLY A 91 -12.43 -31.19 -0.86
C GLY A 91 -13.17 -32.26 -1.71
N GLU A 92 -13.70 -33.29 -1.06
CA GLU A 92 -14.51 -34.29 -1.74
C GLU A 92 -15.88 -33.72 -2.15
N GLY A 93 -16.21 -33.76 -3.44
CA GLY A 93 -17.49 -33.30 -3.99
C GLY A 93 -17.35 -32.13 -4.98
N ALA A 94 -18.44 -31.84 -5.71
CA ALA A 94 -18.47 -30.81 -6.75
C ALA A 94 -18.26 -29.39 -6.22
N THR A 95 -18.69 -29.12 -4.98
CA THR A 95 -18.45 -27.87 -4.26
C THR A 95 -18.23 -28.24 -2.79
N ALA A 96 -16.98 -28.37 -2.38
CA ALA A 96 -16.65 -28.76 -1.02
C ALA A 96 -15.90 -27.66 -0.29
N ILE A 97 -16.11 -27.58 1.03
CA ILE A 97 -15.31 -26.76 1.90
C ILE A 97 -13.85 -27.19 1.76
N GLU A 98 -12.95 -26.23 1.64
CA GLU A 98 -11.50 -26.48 1.60
C GLU A 98 -11.08 -27.33 2.81
N GLU A 99 -10.06 -28.17 2.63
CA GLU A 99 -9.53 -28.98 3.73
C GLU A 99 -9.18 -28.08 4.92
N PRO A 100 -9.56 -28.44 6.17
CA PRO A 100 -9.49 -27.54 7.32
C PRO A 100 -8.10 -26.95 7.60
N ARG A 101 -7.00 -27.67 7.35
CA ARG A 101 -5.63 -27.14 7.50
C ARG A 101 -5.31 -26.07 6.44
N GLN A 102 -5.75 -26.31 5.21
CA GLN A 102 -5.58 -25.34 4.13
C GLN A 102 -6.44 -24.10 4.36
N LEU A 103 -7.68 -24.30 4.79
CA LEU A 103 -8.58 -23.19 5.14
C LEU A 103 -8.05 -22.35 6.29
N ALA A 104 -7.49 -22.98 7.33
CA ALA A 104 -6.84 -22.27 8.42
C ALA A 104 -5.65 -21.41 7.93
N ARG A 105 -4.82 -22.00 7.06
CA ARG A 105 -3.71 -21.29 6.43
C ARG A 105 -4.20 -20.13 5.56
N SER A 106 -5.26 -20.36 4.79
CA SER A 106 -5.89 -19.36 3.95
C SER A 106 -6.37 -18.16 4.78
N LEU A 107 -7.06 -18.39 5.89
CA LEU A 107 -7.52 -17.36 6.80
C LEU A 107 -6.36 -16.57 7.41
N ALA A 108 -5.36 -17.29 7.94
CA ALA A 108 -4.21 -16.68 8.60
C ALA A 108 -3.43 -15.79 7.62
N LEU A 109 -3.06 -16.29 6.46
CA LEU A 109 -2.36 -15.50 5.43
C LEU A 109 -3.17 -14.32 4.94
N THR A 110 -4.49 -14.50 4.74
CA THR A 110 -5.38 -13.44 4.23
C THR A 110 -5.50 -12.25 5.20
N LEU A 111 -5.47 -12.49 6.51
CA LEU A 111 -5.64 -11.44 7.52
C LEU A 111 -4.31 -10.95 8.10
N THR A 112 -3.37 -11.89 8.36
CA THR A 112 -2.18 -11.63 9.18
C THR A 112 -0.87 -11.71 8.43
N ASP A 113 -0.88 -12.21 7.18
CA ASP A 113 0.34 -12.51 6.41
C ASP A 113 1.30 -13.46 7.15
N ARG A 114 0.74 -14.35 7.97
CA ARG A 114 1.48 -15.32 8.80
C ARG A 114 0.83 -16.68 8.72
N GLU A 115 1.57 -17.70 9.18
CA GLU A 115 1.03 -19.04 9.40
C GLU A 115 -0.04 -19.03 10.51
N PRO A 116 -0.96 -20.03 10.55
CA PRO A 116 -1.98 -20.16 11.58
C PRO A 116 -1.39 -20.04 12.99
N ASP A 117 -2.05 -19.27 13.85
CA ASP A 117 -1.72 -19.19 15.27
C ASP A 117 -2.02 -20.52 15.99
N GLU A 118 -1.62 -20.63 17.25
CA GLU A 118 -1.78 -21.86 18.03
C GLU A 118 -3.26 -22.23 18.19
N GLU A 119 -4.12 -21.24 18.43
CA GLU A 119 -5.55 -21.46 18.58
C GLU A 119 -6.18 -21.99 17.29
N LEU A 120 -5.85 -21.42 16.14
CA LEU A 120 -6.38 -21.86 14.86
C LEU A 120 -5.92 -23.30 14.54
N ARG A 121 -4.66 -23.65 14.88
CA ARG A 121 -4.17 -25.02 14.75
C ARG A 121 -4.92 -25.99 15.66
N ARG A 122 -5.12 -25.61 16.92
CA ARG A 122 -5.87 -26.39 17.90
C ARG A 122 -7.31 -26.67 17.45
N VAL A 123 -7.98 -25.66 16.87
CA VAL A 123 -9.34 -25.83 16.32
C VAL A 123 -9.35 -26.85 15.19
N VAL A 124 -8.37 -26.80 14.29
CA VAL A 124 -8.24 -27.78 13.20
C VAL A 124 -7.98 -29.20 13.72
N GLU A 125 -7.07 -29.37 14.68
CA GLU A 125 -6.74 -30.65 15.30
C GLU A 125 -7.94 -31.26 16.05
N ALA A 126 -8.81 -30.41 16.62
CA ALA A 126 -10.07 -30.81 17.24
C ALA A 126 -11.19 -31.13 16.22
N GLY A 127 -10.90 -31.08 14.91
CA GLY A 127 -11.87 -31.38 13.84
C GLY A 127 -12.80 -30.22 13.47
N GLY A 128 -12.47 -29.00 13.86
CA GLY A 128 -13.21 -27.77 13.49
C GLY A 128 -12.91 -27.25 12.07
N LEU A 129 -13.37 -26.03 11.77
CA LEU A 129 -13.31 -25.37 10.46
C LEU A 129 -13.99 -26.16 9.33
N ARG A 130 -15.12 -26.78 9.63
CA ARG A 130 -15.89 -27.57 8.66
C ARG A 130 -17.15 -26.89 8.15
N THR A 131 -17.52 -25.77 8.77
CA THR A 131 -18.72 -24.99 8.42
C THR A 131 -18.40 -23.50 8.30
N ALA A 132 -19.25 -22.77 7.57
CA ALA A 132 -19.18 -21.31 7.51
C ALA A 132 -19.28 -20.65 8.92
N ALA A 133 -20.02 -21.30 9.84
CA ALA A 133 -20.15 -20.82 11.21
C ALA A 133 -18.82 -20.94 11.97
N ASP A 134 -18.09 -22.07 11.83
CA ASP A 134 -16.79 -22.26 12.45
C ASP A 134 -15.79 -21.22 11.94
N VAL A 135 -15.77 -20.99 10.63
CA VAL A 135 -14.91 -19.97 9.99
C VAL A 135 -15.25 -18.58 10.52
N ARG A 136 -16.53 -18.24 10.60
CA ARG A 136 -17.00 -16.95 11.14
C ARG A 136 -16.44 -16.69 12.55
N VAL A 137 -16.50 -17.68 13.42
CA VAL A 137 -15.98 -17.58 14.80
C VAL A 137 -14.48 -17.27 14.79
N GLN A 138 -13.69 -17.94 13.96
CA GLN A 138 -12.23 -17.73 13.91
C GLN A 138 -11.87 -16.38 13.25
N VAL A 139 -12.57 -15.98 12.20
CA VAL A 139 -12.38 -14.65 11.57
C VAL A 139 -12.67 -13.55 12.58
N GLN A 140 -13.79 -13.65 13.31
CA GLN A 140 -14.17 -12.69 14.35
C GLN A 140 -13.11 -12.61 15.46
N ARG A 141 -12.66 -13.76 15.97
CA ARG A 141 -11.58 -13.84 16.98
C ARG A 141 -10.31 -13.13 16.51
N ILE A 142 -9.82 -13.45 15.29
CA ILE A 142 -8.61 -12.84 14.75
C ILE A 142 -8.77 -11.33 14.61
N LEU A 143 -9.93 -10.86 14.15
CA LEU A 143 -10.19 -9.44 13.96
C LEU A 143 -10.32 -8.68 15.29
N ASP A 144 -10.86 -9.30 16.32
CA ASP A 144 -11.08 -8.66 17.62
C ASP A 144 -9.85 -8.72 18.54
N ASP A 145 -8.97 -9.68 18.35
CA ASP A 145 -7.76 -9.80 19.16
C ASP A 145 -6.74 -8.70 18.77
N GLY A 146 -6.59 -7.70 19.63
CA GLY A 146 -5.63 -6.61 19.45
C GLY A 146 -4.16 -7.05 19.48
N SER A 147 -3.84 -8.24 20.03
CA SER A 147 -2.48 -8.77 20.05
C SER A 147 -2.06 -9.37 18.70
N ILE A 148 -3.02 -9.71 17.83
CA ILE A 148 -2.77 -10.25 16.50
C ILE A 148 -2.62 -9.09 15.51
N ALA A 149 -1.42 -8.91 14.95
CA ALA A 149 -1.18 -7.93 13.91
C ALA A 149 -1.90 -8.33 12.60
N LYS A 150 -2.54 -7.36 11.96
CA LYS A 150 -3.32 -7.55 10.73
C LYS A 150 -2.79 -6.66 9.58
N PRO A 151 -1.52 -6.82 9.16
CA PRO A 151 -0.88 -5.95 8.18
C PRO A 151 -1.60 -5.94 6.82
N ARG A 152 -2.36 -6.99 6.52
CA ARG A 152 -3.13 -7.09 5.28
C ARG A 152 -4.25 -6.03 5.19
N ILE A 153 -4.78 -5.57 6.33
CA ILE A 153 -5.79 -4.49 6.34
C ILE A 153 -5.13 -3.16 5.93
N THR A 154 -3.99 -2.81 6.54
CA THR A 154 -3.25 -1.60 6.14
C THR A 154 -2.79 -1.69 4.69
N GLN A 155 -2.31 -2.88 4.26
CA GLN A 155 -1.93 -3.11 2.86
C GLN A 155 -3.09 -2.92 1.89
N PHE A 156 -4.30 -3.39 2.23
CA PHE A 156 -5.49 -3.13 1.42
C PHE A 156 -5.69 -1.62 1.19
N PHE A 157 -5.64 -0.81 2.22
CA PHE A 157 -5.84 0.64 2.09
C PHE A 157 -4.71 1.33 1.33
N ARG A 158 -3.47 0.87 1.47
CA ARG A 158 -2.32 1.33 0.67
C ARG A 158 -2.57 1.12 -0.83
N GLU A 159 -3.07 -0.04 -1.22
CA GLU A 159 -3.39 -0.37 -2.61
C GLU A 159 -4.69 0.29 -3.09
N TYR A 160 -5.70 0.35 -2.23
CA TYR A 160 -6.98 0.97 -2.56
C TYR A 160 -6.85 2.46 -2.82
N PHE A 161 -6.20 3.21 -1.91
CA PHE A 161 -5.96 4.64 -2.08
C PHE A 161 -4.73 4.96 -2.92
N ASP A 162 -3.88 3.98 -3.19
CA ASP A 162 -2.69 4.13 -4.04
C ASP A 162 -1.78 5.29 -3.62
N TYR A 163 -1.44 5.36 -2.32
CA TYR A 163 -0.62 6.43 -1.76
C TYR A 163 0.84 6.04 -1.54
N THR A 164 1.23 4.78 -1.72
CA THR A 164 2.61 4.32 -1.53
C THR A 164 3.58 4.75 -2.63
N PRO A 165 3.14 5.03 -3.89
CA PRO A 165 4.03 5.56 -4.92
C PRO A 165 4.71 6.87 -4.54
N VAL A 166 4.19 7.60 -3.56
CA VAL A 166 4.77 8.85 -3.04
C VAL A 166 6.27 8.73 -2.76
N GLY A 167 6.75 7.57 -2.28
CA GLY A 167 8.17 7.34 -1.97
C GLY A 167 9.08 7.19 -3.20
N SER A 168 8.51 6.94 -4.37
CA SER A 168 9.25 6.70 -5.63
C SER A 168 9.06 7.78 -6.69
N ILE A 169 8.11 8.70 -6.49
CA ILE A 169 7.86 9.77 -7.43
C ILE A 169 8.97 10.82 -7.36
N PHE A 170 9.69 10.98 -8.47
CA PHE A 170 10.66 12.04 -8.62
C PHE A 170 9.97 13.41 -8.69
N LYS A 171 10.45 14.37 -7.89
CA LYS A 171 10.03 15.76 -7.96
C LYS A 171 11.20 16.62 -8.39
N ASP A 172 11.05 17.32 -9.51
CA ASP A 172 12.07 18.26 -9.97
C ASP A 172 11.95 19.58 -9.20
N THR A 173 12.87 19.77 -8.27
CA THR A 173 12.93 20.98 -7.44
C THR A 173 13.57 22.17 -8.16
N LYS A 174 14.22 21.95 -9.31
CA LYS A 174 14.93 23.02 -10.04
C LYS A 174 14.05 23.73 -11.07
N THR A 175 13.21 22.97 -11.75
CA THR A 175 12.37 23.50 -12.85
C THR A 175 10.91 23.69 -12.44
N SER A 176 10.50 23.17 -11.30
CA SER A 176 9.18 23.37 -10.76
C SER A 176 8.87 24.86 -10.62
N ARG A 177 7.75 25.30 -11.22
CA ARG A 177 7.33 26.69 -11.24
C ARG A 177 7.07 27.29 -9.87
N GLU A 178 6.66 26.43 -8.96
CA GLU A 178 6.25 26.85 -7.62
C GLU A 178 7.39 26.83 -6.61
N HIS A 179 8.65 26.78 -7.14
CA HIS A 179 9.68 26.42 -6.65
C HIS A 179 10.76 26.78 -6.24
N ARG A 180 11.42 26.70 -6.02
CA ARG A 180 12.63 26.86 -5.24
C ARG A 180 12.34 26.59 -3.77
N VAL A 181 11.73 25.46 -3.52
CA VAL A 181 11.67 24.88 -2.18
C VAL A 181 13.09 24.40 -1.86
N GLN A 182 13.94 25.32 -1.41
CA GLN A 182 15.26 24.97 -0.89
C GLN A 182 15.07 23.98 0.25
N GLY A 183 15.60 22.76 0.09
CA GLY A 183 15.67 21.79 1.17
C GLY A 183 14.62 20.68 1.19
N LEU A 184 13.69 20.59 0.22
CA LEU A 184 12.94 19.35 0.04
C LEU A 184 13.86 18.29 -0.51
N ASN A 185 14.50 17.55 0.37
CA ASN A 185 15.14 16.31 0.00
C ASN A 185 14.05 15.25 -0.19
N CYS A 186 13.48 15.23 -1.41
CA CYS A 186 12.36 14.37 -1.77
C CYS A 186 12.68 12.88 -1.54
N GLY A 187 13.94 12.48 -1.59
CA GLY A 187 14.32 11.08 -1.39
C GLY A 187 14.20 10.59 0.06
N GLN A 188 14.31 11.46 1.05
CA GLN A 188 14.29 11.06 2.47
C GLN A 188 13.01 11.47 3.19
N GLY A 189 12.42 12.60 2.84
CA GLY A 189 11.26 13.15 3.56
C GLY A 189 9.93 12.60 3.09
N VAL A 190 9.80 12.33 1.79
CA VAL A 190 8.51 11.92 1.19
C VAL A 190 8.07 10.54 1.67
N GLY A 191 9.02 9.62 1.91
CA GLY A 191 8.70 8.31 2.46
C GLY A 191 8.10 8.34 3.87
N GLN A 192 8.32 9.42 4.62
CA GLN A 192 7.84 9.56 6.00
C GLN A 192 6.33 9.86 6.09
N ILE A 193 5.73 10.38 5.05
CA ILE A 193 4.27 10.61 5.03
C ILE A 193 3.45 9.34 4.83
N ILE A 194 4.07 8.22 4.42
CA ILE A 194 3.39 6.92 4.36
C ILE A 194 2.99 6.45 5.77
N PRO A 195 3.90 6.40 6.77
CA PRO A 195 3.52 6.06 8.14
C PRO A 195 2.43 6.97 8.74
N ASP A 196 2.46 8.26 8.44
CA ASP A 196 1.42 9.19 8.89
C ASP A 196 0.06 8.85 8.28
N THR A 197 0.04 8.48 7.01
CA THR A 197 -1.18 8.05 6.31
C THR A 197 -1.65 6.67 6.80
N ASP A 198 -0.72 5.74 7.05
CA ASP A 198 -1.03 4.44 7.67
C ASP A 198 -1.67 4.63 9.05
N ALA A 199 -1.14 5.54 9.87
CA ALA A 199 -1.71 5.84 11.19
C ALA A 199 -3.15 6.37 11.10
N LEU A 200 -3.46 7.19 10.10
CA LEU A 200 -4.82 7.65 9.84
C LEU A 200 -5.75 6.48 9.49
N VAL A 201 -5.28 5.56 8.67
CA VAL A 201 -6.02 4.34 8.30
C VAL A 201 -6.23 3.47 9.53
N GLU A 202 -5.19 3.19 10.30
CA GLU A 202 -5.24 2.36 11.50
C GLU A 202 -6.17 2.95 12.56
N TRP A 203 -6.14 4.26 12.74
CA TRP A 203 -7.05 4.97 13.63
C TRP A 203 -8.52 4.82 13.21
N ALA A 204 -8.84 5.01 11.93
CA ALA A 204 -10.20 4.87 11.43
C ALA A 204 -10.69 3.41 11.47
N VAL A 205 -9.82 2.44 11.18
CA VAL A 205 -10.11 1.01 11.24
C VAL A 205 -10.30 0.55 12.70
N ALA A 206 -9.52 1.09 13.65
CA ALA A 206 -9.66 0.74 15.07
C ALA A 206 -11.02 1.18 15.64
N ALA A 207 -11.56 2.31 15.19
CA ALA A 207 -12.89 2.77 15.55
C ALA A 207 -14.01 1.87 15.00
N ASP A 208 -13.76 1.22 13.89
CA ASP A 208 -14.61 0.26 13.17
C ASP A 208 -16.07 0.72 12.97
N ARG A 209 -16.26 2.01 12.75
CA ARG A 209 -17.55 2.65 12.46
C ARG A 209 -17.41 3.60 11.30
N GLN A 210 -18.29 3.50 10.31
CA GLN A 210 -18.29 4.33 9.09
C GLN A 210 -16.87 4.47 8.50
N VAL A 211 -16.11 3.35 8.46
CA VAL A 211 -14.67 3.36 8.19
C VAL A 211 -14.34 4.11 6.88
N LEU A 212 -15.00 3.76 5.77
CA LEU A 212 -14.78 4.44 4.49
C LEU A 212 -15.16 5.92 4.57
N ARG A 213 -16.32 6.23 5.14
CA ARG A 213 -16.79 7.61 5.26
C ARG A 213 -15.84 8.44 6.12
N THR A 214 -15.39 7.89 7.26
CA THR A 214 -14.40 8.53 8.13
C THR A 214 -13.11 8.81 7.36
N LEU A 215 -12.59 7.81 6.62
CA LEU A 215 -11.39 8.00 5.81
C LEU A 215 -11.57 9.05 4.70
N LEU A 216 -12.77 9.21 4.18
CA LEU A 216 -13.04 10.23 3.16
C LEU A 216 -13.26 11.63 3.75
N THR A 217 -13.79 11.77 4.97
CA THR A 217 -14.30 13.07 5.46
C THR A 217 -13.62 13.58 6.73
N THR A 218 -12.76 12.81 7.38
CA THR A 218 -12.13 13.24 8.63
C THR A 218 -11.22 14.47 8.42
N PRO A 219 -11.29 15.49 9.31
CA PRO A 219 -10.32 16.57 9.33
C PRO A 219 -9.01 16.19 10.02
N LYS A 220 -8.87 14.93 10.47
CA LYS A 220 -7.70 14.46 11.19
C LYS A 220 -6.52 14.24 10.24
N VAL A 221 -5.34 14.58 10.74
CA VAL A 221 -4.05 14.26 10.13
C VAL A 221 -3.14 13.68 11.21
N PHE A 222 -2.26 12.79 10.80
CA PHE A 222 -1.20 12.31 11.65
C PHE A 222 0.12 12.93 11.22
N VAL A 223 0.95 13.23 12.19
CA VAL A 223 2.30 13.77 12.01
C VAL A 223 3.22 13.01 12.96
N LEU A 224 4.39 12.62 12.49
CA LEU A 224 5.38 11.91 13.31
C LEU A 224 5.03 10.46 13.67
N ALA A 225 4.11 9.83 12.97
CA ALA A 225 3.80 8.42 13.18
C ALA A 225 5.02 7.51 13.04
N ASP A 226 5.95 7.85 12.12
CA ASP A 226 7.21 7.12 11.96
C ASP A 226 8.13 7.27 13.18
N ALA A 227 8.23 8.47 13.76
CA ALA A 227 9.01 8.70 14.97
C ALA A 227 8.47 7.91 16.18
N ALA A 228 7.18 7.96 16.42
CA ALA A 228 6.51 7.19 17.48
C ALA A 228 6.67 5.68 17.28
N ARG A 229 6.48 5.20 16.04
CA ARG A 229 6.67 3.79 15.67
C ARG A 229 8.10 3.32 15.91
N ASN A 230 9.11 4.09 15.49
CA ASN A 230 10.50 3.74 15.68
C ASN A 230 10.88 3.72 17.16
N LYS A 231 10.37 4.65 17.94
CA LYS A 231 10.54 4.70 19.40
C LYS A 231 9.93 3.49 20.08
N ARG A 232 8.72 3.06 19.66
CA ARG A 232 8.09 1.84 20.15
C ARG A 232 8.92 0.60 19.83
N LEU A 233 9.33 0.43 18.59
CA LEU A 233 10.14 -0.71 18.13
C LEU A 233 11.48 -0.80 18.86
N ASP A 234 12.14 0.33 19.13
CA ASP A 234 13.38 0.34 19.90
C ASP A 234 13.14 -0.11 21.34
N ARG A 235 12.07 0.36 21.99
CA ARG A 235 11.69 -0.08 23.35
C ARG A 235 11.42 -1.59 23.40
N GLU A 236 10.63 -2.11 22.46
CA GLU A 236 10.32 -3.54 22.37
C GLU A 236 11.58 -4.38 22.19
N ARG A 237 12.50 -3.97 21.29
CA ARG A 237 13.79 -4.64 21.07
C ARG A 237 14.67 -4.64 22.32
N LYS A 238 14.75 -3.50 23.01
CA LYS A 238 15.53 -3.36 24.26
C LYS A 238 14.93 -4.23 25.37
N GLN A 239 13.62 -4.25 25.50
CA GLN A 239 12.93 -5.09 26.46
C GLN A 239 13.13 -6.59 26.19
N ALA A 240 13.00 -7.01 24.93
CA ALA A 240 13.26 -8.40 24.53
C ALA A 240 14.72 -8.82 24.76
N ALA A 241 15.69 -7.91 24.46
CA ALA A 241 17.09 -8.15 24.74
C ALA A 241 17.36 -8.27 26.26
N LYS A 242 16.76 -7.41 27.07
CA LYS A 242 16.84 -7.45 28.53
C LYS A 242 16.33 -8.78 29.09
N GLN A 243 15.17 -9.23 28.63
CA GLN A 243 14.60 -10.51 29.03
C GLN A 243 15.49 -11.70 28.65
N LYS A 244 15.97 -11.73 27.40
CA LYS A 244 16.86 -12.79 26.91
C LYS A 244 18.18 -12.85 27.68
N ASP A 245 18.77 -11.70 28.00
CA ASP A 245 20.01 -11.63 28.77
C ASP A 245 19.79 -12.03 30.24
N ALA A 246 18.64 -11.70 30.84
CA ALA A 246 18.26 -12.14 32.17
C ALA A 246 18.12 -13.67 32.23
N GLU A 247 17.42 -14.28 31.27
CA GLU A 247 17.25 -15.74 31.19
C GLU A 247 18.60 -16.46 30.98
N ARG A 248 19.50 -15.88 30.16
CA ARG A 248 20.85 -16.42 29.98
C ARG A 248 21.68 -16.34 31.27
N ALA A 249 21.66 -15.20 31.95
CA ALA A 249 22.38 -15.01 33.21
C ALA A 249 21.89 -15.99 34.27
N ALA A 250 20.57 -16.21 34.36
CA ALA A 250 19.98 -17.18 35.27
C ALA A 250 20.44 -18.62 34.99
N ARG A 251 20.50 -19.02 33.71
CA ARG A 251 21.01 -20.36 33.31
C ARG A 251 22.49 -20.53 33.60
N GLU A 252 23.29 -19.45 33.46
CA GLU A 252 24.73 -19.47 33.67
C GLU A 252 25.14 -19.21 35.16
N GLY A 253 24.19 -18.92 36.04
CA GLY A 253 24.44 -18.56 37.44
C GLY A 253 25.21 -17.24 37.61
N LYS A 254 25.11 -16.33 36.61
CA LYS A 254 25.80 -15.04 36.58
C LYS A 254 24.91 -13.89 37.08
N PRO A 255 25.48 -12.84 37.71
CA PRO A 255 24.69 -11.67 38.05
C PRO A 255 24.14 -10.97 36.83
N PHE A 256 22.88 -10.52 36.90
CA PHE A 256 22.22 -9.77 35.85
C PHE A 256 22.00 -8.31 36.29
N ASN A 257 22.48 -7.35 35.50
CA ASN A 257 22.23 -5.93 35.73
C ASN A 257 21.06 -5.44 34.88
N ALA A 258 19.89 -5.27 35.49
CA ALA A 258 18.67 -4.82 34.83
C ALA A 258 18.72 -3.34 34.39
N ASP A 259 19.64 -2.52 34.98
CA ASP A 259 19.77 -1.10 34.72
C ASP A 259 20.94 -0.76 33.78
N ASP A 260 21.50 -1.78 33.10
CA ASP A 260 22.55 -1.57 32.11
C ASP A 260 22.07 -0.57 31.05
N PRO A 261 22.88 0.49 30.77
CA PRO A 261 22.55 1.50 29.78
C PRO A 261 22.20 0.96 28.38
N LYS A 262 22.71 -0.23 28.03
CA LYS A 262 22.36 -0.88 26.74
C LYS A 262 20.87 -1.20 26.59
N TYR A 263 20.12 -1.32 27.70
CA TYR A 263 18.66 -1.55 27.67
C TYR A 263 17.85 -0.24 27.70
N LYS A 264 18.51 0.90 27.92
CA LYS A 264 17.84 2.19 27.85
C LYS A 264 17.63 2.56 26.38
N SER A 265 16.44 3.02 26.04
CA SER A 265 16.15 3.47 24.69
C SER A 265 17.03 4.67 24.34
N GLY A 266 17.88 4.49 23.34
CA GLY A 266 18.76 5.53 22.84
C GLY A 266 18.00 6.39 21.80
N LEU A 267 17.23 7.33 22.26
CA LEU A 267 16.36 8.19 21.46
C LEU A 267 17.04 8.93 20.29
N LEU A 268 18.35 9.13 20.38
CA LEU A 268 19.08 9.97 19.42
C LEU A 268 19.71 9.21 18.24
N ALA A 269 19.80 7.86 18.31
CA ALA A 269 20.55 7.10 17.30
C ALA A 269 19.73 6.66 16.07
N LEU A 270 18.39 6.71 16.14
CA LEU A 270 17.49 6.18 15.10
C LEU A 270 16.56 7.23 14.48
N GLN A 271 16.62 8.48 14.93
CA GLN A 271 15.81 9.56 14.36
C GLN A 271 16.65 10.37 13.39
N PRO A 272 16.16 10.63 12.18
CA PRO A 272 16.64 11.81 11.46
C PRO A 272 16.46 12.99 12.43
N HIS A 273 17.48 13.85 12.49
CA HIS A 273 17.50 14.99 13.41
C HIS A 273 16.13 15.68 13.38
N PRO A 274 15.49 15.99 14.53
CA PRO A 274 14.16 16.58 14.58
C PRO A 274 13.96 17.75 13.60
N SER A 275 15.02 18.52 13.33
CA SER A 275 15.01 19.60 12.34
C SER A 275 14.80 19.13 10.89
N GLN A 276 15.18 17.91 10.51
CA GLN A 276 14.99 17.40 9.14
C GLN A 276 13.54 16.91 8.94
N LEU A 277 13.00 16.20 9.91
CA LEU A 277 11.58 15.84 9.95
C LEU A 277 10.69 17.09 9.96
N LEU A 278 11.04 18.06 10.81
CA LEU A 278 10.33 19.32 10.93
C LEU A 278 10.37 20.13 9.63
N ASN A 279 11.50 20.14 8.91
CA ASN A 279 11.58 20.85 7.63
C ASN A 279 10.66 20.25 6.57
N PHE A 280 10.58 18.92 6.46
CA PHE A 280 9.67 18.29 5.52
C PHE A 280 8.22 18.48 5.92
N THR A 281 7.86 18.16 7.15
CA THR A 281 6.51 18.33 7.71
C THR A 281 6.06 19.78 7.62
N ARG A 282 6.95 20.74 7.93
CA ARG A 282 6.70 22.17 7.78
C ARG A 282 6.34 22.54 6.34
N GLN A 283 7.06 22.01 5.37
CA GLN A 283 6.84 22.36 3.97
C GLN A 283 5.58 21.71 3.38
N VAL A 284 5.30 20.47 3.73
CA VAL A 284 4.16 19.74 3.17
C VAL A 284 2.86 20.07 3.89
N TYR A 285 2.91 20.15 5.21
CA TYR A 285 1.72 20.47 6.01
C TYR A 285 1.61 21.95 6.38
N GLY A 286 2.67 22.74 6.14
CA GLY A 286 2.71 24.16 6.54
C GLY A 286 2.84 24.37 8.05
N PHE A 287 3.39 23.40 8.79
CA PHE A 287 3.57 23.50 10.24
C PHE A 287 4.85 24.26 10.59
N MET A 288 4.83 24.93 11.73
CA MET A 288 5.98 25.65 12.28
C MET A 288 6.36 25.08 13.63
N THR A 289 7.66 25.06 13.93
CA THR A 289 8.12 24.79 15.28
C THR A 289 7.75 25.94 16.22
N THR A 290 7.68 25.64 17.53
CA THR A 290 7.40 26.65 18.55
C THR A 290 8.44 27.79 18.49
N ASP A 291 9.70 27.51 18.24
CA ASP A 291 10.77 28.50 18.17
C ASP A 291 10.73 29.34 16.91
N GLU A 292 10.35 28.76 15.78
CA GLU A 292 10.14 29.53 14.55
C GLU A 292 8.95 30.46 14.68
N TRP A 293 7.87 29.99 15.29
CA TRP A 293 6.70 30.83 15.58
C TRP A 293 7.02 32.01 16.49
N ARG A 294 7.84 31.79 17.54
CA ARG A 294 8.30 32.86 18.46
C ARG A 294 9.19 33.88 17.76
N ARG A 295 10.02 33.47 16.80
CA ARG A 295 10.94 34.36 16.09
C ARG A 295 10.29 35.16 14.98
N THR A 296 9.37 34.56 14.24
CA THR A 296 8.85 35.16 13.00
C THR A 296 7.44 35.70 13.12
N GLY A 297 6.64 35.23 14.11
CA GLY A 297 5.22 35.57 14.23
C GLY A 297 4.38 35.17 13.01
N GLU A 298 5.04 34.95 11.87
CA GLU A 298 4.43 34.61 10.58
C GLU A 298 5.25 33.56 9.84
N TYR A 299 4.57 32.79 9.04
CA TYR A 299 5.21 31.84 8.14
C TYR A 299 5.75 32.60 6.92
N ILE A 300 7.06 32.87 6.92
CA ILE A 300 7.70 33.50 5.79
C ILE A 300 8.46 32.42 5.01
N GLN A 301 7.93 32.05 3.86
CA GLN A 301 8.72 31.37 2.85
C GLN A 301 9.42 32.43 2.00
N ASN A 302 10.64 32.81 2.39
CA ASN A 302 11.46 33.67 1.57
C ASN A 302 11.93 32.88 0.34
N VAL A 303 11.30 33.16 -0.78
CA VAL A 303 11.86 32.78 -2.08
C VAL A 303 12.99 33.76 -2.40
N PRO A 304 14.13 33.32 -2.92
CA PRO A 304 15.29 34.19 -3.19
C PRO A 304 15.03 35.40 -4.07
N SER A 305 13.89 35.45 -4.74
CA SER A 305 13.43 36.56 -5.59
C SER A 305 12.53 37.58 -4.89
N GLY A 306 12.32 37.47 -3.57
CA GLY A 306 11.35 38.31 -2.85
C GLY A 306 9.89 37.99 -3.13
N PHE A 307 9.61 36.92 -3.87
CA PHE A 307 8.26 36.49 -4.19
C PHE A 307 7.69 35.65 -3.03
N VAL A 308 6.57 36.09 -2.46
CA VAL A 308 5.87 35.40 -1.37
C VAL A 308 4.90 34.40 -1.98
N ILE A 309 5.14 33.11 -1.75
CA ILE A 309 4.19 32.08 -2.14
C ILE A 309 2.99 32.10 -1.16
N PRO A 310 1.76 32.10 -1.66
CA PRO A 310 0.56 32.23 -0.83
C PRO A 310 0.19 30.89 -0.16
N TYR A 311 1.08 30.38 0.69
CA TYR A 311 0.78 29.24 1.55
C TYR A 311 0.37 29.76 2.92
N PRO A 312 -0.91 29.66 3.27
CA PRO A 312 -1.35 30.11 4.59
C PRO A 312 -0.75 29.21 5.68
N PRO A 313 -0.37 29.79 6.84
CA PRO A 313 0.02 28.99 7.98
C PRO A 313 -1.16 28.12 8.42
N THR A 314 -0.86 26.89 8.84
CA THR A 314 -1.89 25.96 9.32
C THR A 314 -2.40 26.30 10.72
N GLY A 315 -1.68 27.12 11.48
CA GLY A 315 -1.94 27.37 12.90
C GLY A 315 -1.59 26.21 13.83
N ILE A 316 -1.13 25.07 13.28
CA ILE A 316 -0.71 23.91 14.08
C ILE A 316 0.75 24.09 14.49
N ARG A 317 1.00 23.91 15.78
CA ARG A 317 2.34 23.96 16.36
C ARG A 317 2.80 22.53 16.67
N LEU A 318 4.00 22.17 16.23
CA LEU A 318 4.66 20.95 16.64
C LEU A 318 5.53 21.26 17.86
N THR A 319 5.33 20.52 18.94
CA THR A 319 6.03 20.68 20.21
C THR A 319 6.94 19.46 20.46
N GLU A 320 7.97 19.60 21.31
CA GLU A 320 8.91 18.51 21.59
C GLU A 320 8.22 17.30 22.23
N ASP A 321 7.22 17.50 23.07
CA ASP A 321 6.44 16.45 23.71
C ASP A 321 5.67 15.60 22.71
N MET A 322 5.26 16.14 21.55
CA MET A 322 4.66 15.34 20.47
C MET A 322 5.63 14.31 19.90
N PHE A 323 6.93 14.61 19.87
CA PHE A 323 7.96 13.65 19.47
C PHE A 323 8.28 12.62 20.56
N GLU A 324 7.95 12.94 21.81
CA GLU A 324 8.13 12.07 22.96
C GLU A 324 6.96 11.11 23.18
N ALA A 325 5.83 11.33 22.52
CA ALA A 325 4.64 10.49 22.65
C ALA A 325 4.95 9.01 22.36
N ALA A 326 4.36 8.14 23.14
CA ALA A 326 4.52 6.69 22.95
C ALA A 326 3.83 6.19 21.68
N GLU A 327 2.66 6.76 21.41
CA GLU A 327 1.83 6.52 20.23
C GLU A 327 1.50 7.88 19.57
N PRO A 328 1.35 7.92 18.24
CA PRO A 328 0.96 9.14 17.56
C PRO A 328 -0.51 9.47 17.85
N GLU A 329 -0.78 10.75 18.09
CA GLU A 329 -2.13 11.27 18.27
C GLU A 329 -2.58 12.04 17.04
N PRO A 330 -3.86 11.91 16.63
CA PRO A 330 -4.36 12.66 15.49
C PRO A 330 -4.55 14.14 15.80
N ILE A 331 -4.12 14.98 14.88
CA ILE A 331 -4.25 16.44 14.96
C ILE A 331 -5.38 16.89 14.04
N ASN A 332 -6.20 17.86 14.47
CA ASN A 332 -7.18 18.48 13.56
C ASN A 332 -6.45 19.40 12.59
N ALA A 333 -6.63 19.19 11.30
CA ALA A 333 -6.23 20.18 10.30
C ALA A 333 -7.07 21.46 10.43
N PRO A 334 -6.54 22.62 10.04
CA PRO A 334 -7.31 23.83 9.99
C PRO A 334 -8.56 23.67 9.11
N PRO A 335 -9.70 24.25 9.52
CA PRO A 335 -10.93 24.19 8.73
C PRO A 335 -10.71 24.66 7.29
N GLY A 336 -11.25 23.93 6.33
CA GLY A 336 -11.14 24.27 4.90
C GLY A 336 -9.77 23.99 4.28
N GLN A 337 -8.83 23.36 5.00
CA GLN A 337 -7.53 23.01 4.42
C GLN A 337 -7.38 21.51 4.13
N ARG A 338 -7.99 20.63 4.91
CA ARG A 338 -7.87 19.17 4.74
C ARG A 338 -9.19 18.47 5.07
N MET A 339 -9.48 17.42 4.32
CA MET A 339 -10.62 16.53 4.53
C MET A 339 -10.30 15.14 3.97
N GLY A 340 -10.09 14.17 4.86
CA GLY A 340 -9.89 12.76 4.52
C GLY A 340 -8.71 12.47 3.59
N MET A 341 -8.72 11.25 3.08
CA MET A 341 -7.61 10.66 2.31
C MET A 341 -7.29 11.43 1.02
N LEU A 342 -8.29 11.96 0.33
CA LEU A 342 -8.07 12.63 -0.96
C LEU A 342 -7.38 14.00 -0.82
N THR A 343 -7.22 14.49 0.39
CA THR A 343 -6.43 15.69 0.66
C THR A 343 -5.16 15.41 1.46
N GLN A 344 -4.89 14.13 1.79
CA GLN A 344 -3.62 13.77 2.43
C GLN A 344 -2.45 13.98 1.46
N PRO A 345 -1.32 14.51 1.94
CA PRO A 345 -0.15 14.73 1.09
C PRO A 345 0.31 13.48 0.36
N ALA A 346 0.28 12.30 1.00
CA ALA A 346 0.68 11.05 0.38
C ALA A 346 -0.15 10.76 -0.88
N TRP A 347 -1.48 10.91 -0.83
CA TRP A 347 -2.35 10.71 -1.98
C TRP A 347 -2.14 11.80 -3.04
N LEU A 348 -2.12 13.07 -2.65
CA LEU A 348 -1.95 14.20 -3.58
C LEU A 348 -0.65 14.14 -4.36
N ILE A 349 0.45 13.76 -3.71
CA ILE A 349 1.76 13.60 -4.34
C ILE A 349 1.75 12.38 -5.26
N SER A 350 1.21 11.25 -4.80
CA SER A 350 1.12 10.02 -5.61
C SER A 350 0.32 10.23 -6.89
N GLN A 351 -0.69 11.09 -6.84
CA GLN A 351 -1.54 11.44 -7.99
C GLN A 351 -1.12 12.75 -8.66
N SER A 352 0.18 13.07 -8.70
CA SER A 352 0.71 14.28 -9.35
C SER A 352 1.93 13.98 -10.21
N GLY A 353 2.25 14.89 -11.15
CA GLY A 353 3.44 14.79 -11.99
C GLY A 353 4.73 15.20 -11.28
N ASN A 354 5.85 15.14 -12.01
CA ASN A 354 7.16 15.53 -11.50
C ASN A 354 7.30 17.06 -11.31
N PHE A 355 6.62 17.82 -12.14
CA PHE A 355 6.76 19.28 -12.22
C PHE A 355 5.49 20.03 -11.86
N ASP A 356 4.35 19.35 -11.88
CA ASP A 356 3.05 19.99 -11.81
C ASP A 356 1.98 19.06 -11.23
N ASN A 357 0.82 19.60 -10.91
CA ASN A 357 -0.36 18.83 -10.58
C ASN A 357 -0.79 17.93 -11.75
N HIS A 358 -1.59 16.93 -11.41
CA HIS A 358 -2.13 16.05 -12.45
C HIS A 358 -3.63 15.79 -12.22
N PRO A 359 -4.50 16.78 -12.54
CA PRO A 359 -5.95 16.65 -12.36
C PRO A 359 -6.53 15.43 -13.05
N ILE A 360 -6.01 15.09 -14.25
CA ILE A 360 -6.43 13.92 -15.02
C ILE A 360 -6.24 12.63 -14.22
N HIS A 361 -5.06 12.43 -13.61
CA HIS A 361 -4.80 11.25 -12.76
C HIS A 361 -5.68 11.22 -11.54
N ARG A 362 -5.82 12.35 -10.81
CA ARG A 362 -6.71 12.47 -9.66
C ARG A 362 -8.14 12.11 -10.01
N GLY A 363 -8.63 12.65 -11.12
CA GLY A 363 -9.99 12.38 -11.61
C GLY A 363 -10.18 10.96 -12.11
N ARG A 364 -9.20 10.37 -12.83
CA ARG A 364 -9.22 8.97 -13.25
C ARG A 364 -9.28 8.05 -12.04
N TRP A 365 -8.44 8.29 -11.02
CA TRP A 365 -8.45 7.51 -9.78
C TRP A 365 -9.82 7.54 -9.09
N ILE A 366 -10.43 8.73 -8.94
CA ILE A 366 -11.78 8.88 -8.35
C ILE A 366 -12.80 8.11 -9.18
N ARG A 367 -12.76 8.24 -10.52
CA ARG A 367 -13.66 7.54 -11.42
C ARG A 367 -13.57 6.02 -11.29
N GLU A 368 -12.36 5.49 -11.27
CA GLU A 368 -12.14 4.05 -11.28
C GLU A 368 -12.28 3.44 -9.87
N LYS A 369 -11.71 4.09 -8.85
CA LYS A 369 -11.64 3.52 -7.50
C LYS A 369 -12.85 3.80 -6.63
N LEU A 370 -13.48 4.96 -6.77
CA LEU A 370 -14.65 5.31 -5.96
C LEU A 370 -15.96 5.09 -6.72
N LEU A 371 -16.03 5.47 -7.98
CA LEU A 371 -17.27 5.35 -8.77
C LEU A 371 -17.36 4.04 -9.57
N GLY A 372 -16.26 3.27 -9.65
CA GLY A 372 -16.22 1.97 -10.33
C GLY A 372 -16.42 2.07 -11.86
N GLY A 373 -16.11 3.23 -12.43
CA GLY A 373 -16.04 3.43 -13.87
C GLY A 373 -14.77 2.85 -14.48
N VAL A 374 -14.71 2.81 -15.80
CA VAL A 374 -13.51 2.40 -16.55
C VAL A 374 -13.17 3.51 -17.52
N ILE A 375 -11.93 3.96 -17.48
CA ILE A 375 -11.38 4.89 -18.46
C ILE A 375 -10.47 4.07 -19.39
N PRO A 376 -10.74 4.03 -20.71
CA PRO A 376 -9.89 3.33 -21.65
C PRO A 376 -8.46 3.91 -21.64
N ASP A 377 -7.48 3.07 -21.97
CA ASP A 377 -6.12 3.54 -22.17
C ASP A 377 -6.01 4.45 -23.38
N VAL A 378 -5.09 5.42 -23.29
CA VAL A 378 -4.85 6.39 -24.37
C VAL A 378 -4.25 5.65 -25.58
N PRO A 379 -4.81 5.79 -26.79
CA PRO A 379 -4.21 5.22 -27.97
C PRO A 379 -2.78 5.77 -28.21
N ILE A 380 -1.87 4.92 -28.65
CA ILE A 380 -0.45 5.26 -28.87
C ILE A 380 -0.28 6.43 -29.87
N THR A 381 -1.26 6.64 -30.73
CA THR A 381 -1.25 7.72 -31.75
C THR A 381 -1.59 9.09 -31.20
N VAL A 382 -2.02 9.19 -29.94
CA VAL A 382 -2.45 10.45 -29.34
C VAL A 382 -1.29 11.11 -28.59
N ASN A 383 -1.01 12.37 -28.89
CA ASN A 383 -0.12 13.18 -28.06
C ASN A 383 -0.86 13.63 -26.78
N ALA A 384 -0.58 12.95 -25.68
CA ALA A 384 -1.23 13.19 -24.39
C ALA A 384 -0.54 14.29 -23.55
N MET A 385 0.43 15.02 -24.11
CA MET A 385 1.13 16.07 -23.36
C MET A 385 0.35 17.38 -23.36
N LEU A 386 0.21 17.97 -22.17
CA LEU A 386 -0.33 19.31 -22.04
C LEU A 386 0.64 20.36 -22.62
N PRO A 387 0.14 21.46 -23.20
CA PRO A 387 0.99 22.53 -23.71
C PRO A 387 1.94 23.08 -22.65
N ASN A 388 3.20 23.31 -23.03
CA ASN A 388 4.18 23.96 -22.17
C ASN A 388 4.04 25.48 -22.23
N GLU A 389 3.04 26.00 -21.57
CA GLU A 389 2.69 27.42 -21.54
C GLU A 389 2.79 27.95 -20.10
N PRO A 390 3.98 28.36 -19.63
CA PRO A 390 4.23 28.71 -18.23
C PRO A 390 3.49 29.95 -17.74
N HIS A 391 2.93 30.76 -18.61
CA HIS A 391 2.15 31.95 -18.30
C HIS A 391 0.64 31.70 -18.16
N HIS A 392 0.18 30.48 -18.46
CA HIS A 392 -1.20 30.02 -18.28
C HIS A 392 -1.35 29.15 -17.04
N SER A 393 -2.52 29.20 -16.42
CA SER A 393 -2.92 28.26 -15.36
C SER A 393 -2.95 26.82 -15.91
N LEU A 394 -2.87 25.84 -15.02
CA LEU A 394 -3.00 24.44 -15.41
C LEU A 394 -4.37 24.17 -16.05
N ARG A 395 -5.44 24.76 -15.52
CA ARG A 395 -6.80 24.64 -16.08
C ARG A 395 -6.89 25.21 -17.50
N GLU A 396 -6.23 26.33 -17.80
CA GLU A 396 -6.16 26.89 -19.15
C GLU A 396 -5.35 25.98 -20.10
N ARG A 397 -4.25 25.41 -19.63
CA ARG A 397 -3.46 24.45 -20.44
C ARG A 397 -4.23 23.16 -20.73
N MET A 398 -5.17 22.77 -19.88
CA MET A 398 -6.04 21.62 -20.10
C MET A 398 -7.15 21.87 -21.14
N ARG A 399 -7.23 23.06 -21.78
CA ARG A 399 -8.20 23.30 -22.86
C ARG A 399 -8.13 22.25 -23.99
N VAL A 400 -6.95 21.69 -24.24
CA VAL A 400 -6.74 20.66 -25.27
C VAL A 400 -7.49 19.37 -24.99
N THR A 401 -7.79 19.06 -23.73
CA THR A 401 -8.57 17.88 -23.35
C THR A 401 -10.06 18.03 -23.64
N ARG A 402 -10.52 19.26 -23.98
CA ARG A 402 -11.91 19.56 -24.34
C ARG A 402 -12.17 19.45 -25.85
N GLU A 403 -11.16 19.15 -26.66
CA GLU A 403 -11.37 18.79 -28.06
C GLU A 403 -12.26 17.55 -28.17
N GLU A 404 -13.11 17.51 -29.17
CA GLU A 404 -14.20 16.53 -29.31
C GLU A 404 -13.76 15.09 -29.08
N TYR A 405 -12.66 14.68 -29.69
CA TYR A 405 -12.10 13.33 -29.51
C TYR A 405 -11.64 13.05 -28.09
N CYS A 406 -10.91 13.98 -27.47
CA CYS A 406 -10.37 13.84 -26.13
C CYS A 406 -11.47 13.90 -25.07
N TRP A 407 -12.49 14.76 -25.29
CA TRP A 407 -13.55 15.01 -24.33
C TRP A 407 -14.41 13.78 -24.03
N ASN A 408 -14.47 12.82 -24.94
CA ASN A 408 -15.20 11.56 -24.71
C ASN A 408 -14.76 10.84 -23.41
N CYS A 409 -13.46 10.85 -23.10
CA CYS A 409 -12.92 10.30 -21.86
C CYS A 409 -12.73 11.37 -20.78
N HIS A 410 -12.21 12.56 -21.16
CA HIS A 410 -11.83 13.60 -20.21
C HIS A 410 -13.01 14.19 -19.45
N ARG A 411 -14.22 14.27 -20.04
CA ARG A 411 -15.44 14.68 -19.34
C ARG A 411 -15.76 13.83 -18.08
N LEU A 412 -15.31 12.57 -18.05
CA LEU A 412 -15.56 11.65 -16.95
C LEU A 412 -14.51 11.76 -15.83
N MET A 413 -13.37 12.41 -16.07
CA MET A 413 -12.27 12.46 -15.10
C MET A 413 -11.80 13.90 -14.79
N ASP A 414 -11.64 14.78 -15.78
CA ASP A 414 -11.14 16.13 -15.53
C ASP A 414 -11.97 16.92 -14.50
N PRO A 415 -13.33 16.93 -14.59
CA PRO A 415 -14.16 17.62 -13.61
C PRO A 415 -14.06 17.08 -12.19
N LEU A 416 -13.61 15.82 -12.03
CA LEU A 416 -13.38 15.19 -10.72
C LEU A 416 -12.02 15.58 -10.13
N GLY A 417 -11.01 15.83 -10.96
CA GLY A 417 -9.66 16.14 -10.50
C GLY A 417 -9.37 17.63 -10.35
N LEU A 418 -10.00 18.48 -11.15
CA LEU A 418 -9.80 19.93 -11.14
C LEU A 418 -10.10 20.62 -9.80
N PRO A 419 -11.07 20.19 -8.97
CA PRO A 419 -11.26 20.77 -7.65
C PRO A 419 -10.02 20.75 -6.77
N PHE A 420 -9.13 19.77 -6.97
CA PHE A 420 -7.91 19.61 -6.17
C PHE A 420 -6.76 20.55 -6.57
N GLU A 421 -6.97 21.52 -7.48
CA GLU A 421 -5.99 22.57 -7.78
C GLU A 421 -5.68 23.47 -6.57
N GLN A 422 -6.47 23.38 -5.54
CA GLN A 422 -6.21 23.97 -4.22
C GLN A 422 -4.95 23.37 -3.54
N TYR A 423 -4.39 22.32 -4.10
CA TYR A 423 -3.15 21.70 -3.62
C TYR A 423 -2.14 21.64 -4.74
N ASP A 424 -0.89 21.97 -4.43
CA ASP A 424 0.20 21.82 -5.38
C ASP A 424 0.65 20.35 -5.54
N HIS A 425 1.61 20.10 -6.41
CA HIS A 425 2.16 18.77 -6.68
C HIS A 425 3.00 18.19 -5.53
N TYR A 426 3.29 18.97 -4.49
CA TYR A 426 3.85 18.52 -3.21
C TYR A 426 2.75 18.27 -2.15
N GLY A 427 1.49 18.38 -2.52
CA GLY A 427 0.37 18.21 -1.59
C GLY A 427 0.17 19.36 -0.61
N ARG A 428 0.79 20.53 -0.82
CA ARG A 428 0.61 21.70 0.03
C ARG A 428 -0.68 22.43 -0.33
N PHE A 429 -1.41 22.87 0.67
CA PHE A 429 -2.58 23.71 0.48
C PHE A 429 -2.14 25.13 0.06
N ARG A 430 -2.77 25.70 -0.95
CA ARG A 430 -2.45 27.01 -1.49
C ARG A 430 -3.72 27.86 -1.72
N THR A 431 -3.56 29.17 -1.79
CA THR A 431 -4.65 30.13 -2.00
C THR A 431 -4.62 30.80 -3.37
N ALA A 432 -3.55 30.59 -4.14
CA ALA A 432 -3.40 31.10 -5.49
C ALA A 432 -2.45 30.19 -6.30
N GLU A 433 -2.57 30.22 -7.61
CA GLU A 433 -1.64 29.57 -8.53
C GLU A 433 -0.51 30.51 -8.91
N VAL A 434 0.68 29.96 -9.12
CA VAL A 434 1.88 30.70 -9.52
C VAL A 434 2.14 30.42 -11.00
N VAL A 435 2.20 31.49 -11.79
CA VAL A 435 2.48 31.43 -13.23
C VAL A 435 3.59 32.40 -13.62
N GLU A 436 4.21 32.20 -14.76
CA GLU A 436 5.20 33.14 -15.29
C GLU A 436 4.51 34.43 -15.74
N ASP A 437 5.07 35.59 -15.36
CA ASP A 437 4.77 36.86 -15.98
C ASP A 437 5.65 37.01 -17.23
N ALA A 438 5.08 36.68 -18.37
CA ALA A 438 5.80 36.69 -19.63
C ALA A 438 6.37 38.08 -19.99
N THR A 439 5.63 39.15 -19.70
CA THR A 439 6.04 40.52 -19.98
C THR A 439 7.21 40.94 -19.10
N ALA A 440 7.10 40.72 -17.81
CA ALA A 440 8.16 41.05 -16.85
C ALA A 440 9.41 40.17 -17.08
N THR A 441 9.23 38.91 -17.42
CA THR A 441 10.32 37.98 -17.78
C THR A 441 11.06 38.48 -19.02
N ALA A 442 10.36 38.84 -20.10
CA ALA A 442 10.97 39.35 -21.31
C ALA A 442 11.73 40.65 -21.05
N ALA A 443 11.13 41.59 -20.30
CA ALA A 443 11.77 42.85 -19.94
C ALA A 443 13.06 42.66 -19.09
N THR A 444 13.08 41.68 -18.22
CA THR A 444 14.22 41.39 -17.37
C THR A 444 15.32 40.64 -18.13
N ARG A 445 14.94 39.68 -18.98
CA ARG A 445 15.87 38.95 -19.85
C ARG A 445 16.51 39.82 -20.93
N ALA A 446 15.83 40.89 -21.35
CA ALA A 446 16.43 41.88 -22.24
C ALA A 446 17.63 42.59 -21.59
N LYS A 447 17.69 42.68 -20.28
CA LYS A 447 18.81 43.27 -19.50
C LYS A 447 19.83 42.24 -19.07
N ASN A 448 19.39 41.03 -18.76
CA ASN A 448 20.22 39.89 -18.34
C ASN A 448 19.59 38.59 -18.83
N LEU A 449 20.17 37.98 -19.87
CA LEU A 449 19.61 36.81 -20.57
C LEU A 449 19.44 35.59 -19.68
N GLU A 450 20.26 35.46 -18.63
CA GLU A 450 20.23 34.35 -17.66
C GLU A 450 19.28 34.59 -16.48
N HIS A 451 18.57 35.73 -16.50
CA HIS A 451 17.65 36.00 -15.39
C HIS A 451 16.53 34.96 -15.34
N PRO A 452 16.23 34.40 -14.15
CA PRO A 452 15.10 33.49 -13.99
C PRO A 452 13.78 34.13 -14.44
N ALA A 453 12.82 33.31 -14.80
CA ALA A 453 11.47 33.79 -15.10
C ALA A 453 10.90 34.58 -13.90
N VAL A 454 10.27 35.70 -14.21
CA VAL A 454 9.54 36.48 -13.20
C VAL A 454 8.17 35.83 -13.00
N MET A 455 7.81 35.58 -11.75
CA MET A 455 6.58 34.89 -11.41
C MET A 455 5.53 35.88 -10.88
N ARG A 456 4.27 35.55 -11.11
CA ARG A 456 3.10 36.25 -10.54
C ARG A 456 2.08 35.26 -10.03
N THR A 457 1.26 35.67 -9.09
CA THR A 457 0.10 34.90 -8.60
C THR A 457 -1.15 35.22 -9.40
N ILE A 458 -1.95 34.19 -9.65
CA ILE A 458 -3.29 34.31 -10.20
C ILE A 458 -4.28 33.57 -9.30
N PRO A 459 -5.54 34.01 -9.23
CA PRO A 459 -6.59 33.21 -8.60
C PRO A 459 -6.74 31.89 -9.36
N PHE A 460 -7.05 30.80 -8.67
CA PHE A 460 -7.42 29.55 -9.30
C PHE A 460 -8.90 29.24 -9.09
N GLU A 461 -9.42 28.39 -9.95
CA GLU A 461 -10.79 27.92 -9.89
C GLU A 461 -10.81 26.49 -9.36
N THR A 462 -11.61 26.23 -8.32
CA THR A 462 -11.74 24.91 -7.67
C THR A 462 -13.03 24.18 -8.04
N THR A 463 -13.80 24.72 -8.97
CA THR A 463 -15.06 24.10 -9.41
C THR A 463 -14.81 22.83 -10.22
N GLY A 464 -15.76 21.92 -10.13
CA GLY A 464 -15.79 20.68 -10.89
C GLY A 464 -17.20 20.13 -11.04
N ALA A 465 -17.31 18.85 -11.37
CA ALA A 465 -18.60 18.17 -11.46
C ALA A 465 -18.45 16.66 -11.29
N ILE A 466 -19.48 16.02 -10.81
CA ILE A 466 -19.67 14.57 -10.88
C ILE A 466 -20.68 14.29 -11.99
N GLU A 467 -20.28 13.49 -12.97
CA GLU A 467 -21.13 13.10 -14.08
C GLU A 467 -21.14 11.58 -14.23
N ALA A 468 -22.29 11.02 -14.58
CA ALA A 468 -22.45 9.58 -14.83
C ALA A 468 -21.83 8.70 -13.73
N SER A 469 -22.06 9.06 -12.47
CA SER A 469 -21.52 8.34 -11.30
C SER A 469 -22.13 6.95 -11.11
N GLY A 470 -23.32 6.71 -11.67
CA GLY A 470 -24.16 5.56 -11.35
C GLY A 470 -25.00 5.76 -10.08
N ASP A 471 -24.93 6.95 -9.48
CA ASP A 471 -25.76 7.40 -8.36
C ASP A 471 -26.21 8.85 -8.65
N PRO A 472 -27.37 9.04 -9.30
CA PRO A 472 -27.85 10.36 -9.70
C PRO A 472 -27.98 11.37 -8.54
N SER A 473 -28.02 10.89 -7.30
CA SER A 473 -28.16 11.77 -6.13
C SER A 473 -26.93 12.62 -5.85
N ILE A 474 -25.78 12.24 -6.41
CA ILE A 474 -24.50 12.97 -6.25
C ILE A 474 -24.06 13.67 -7.53
N ASP A 475 -24.67 13.38 -8.69
CA ASP A 475 -24.32 14.02 -9.96
C ASP A 475 -24.62 15.52 -9.93
N GLY A 476 -23.80 16.28 -10.63
CA GLY A 476 -23.91 17.71 -10.76
C GLY A 476 -22.64 18.49 -10.36
N PRO A 477 -22.68 19.82 -10.41
CA PRO A 477 -21.54 20.68 -10.12
C PRO A 477 -21.09 20.59 -8.66
N VAL A 478 -19.82 20.84 -8.45
CA VAL A 478 -19.19 21.01 -7.12
C VAL A 478 -18.35 22.30 -7.12
N LYS A 479 -18.35 23.01 -6.00
CA LYS A 479 -17.62 24.28 -5.86
C LYS A 479 -16.14 24.10 -5.50
N ASP A 480 -15.82 23.01 -4.81
CA ASP A 480 -14.50 22.78 -4.25
C ASP A 480 -14.29 21.26 -3.98
N PRO A 481 -13.07 20.81 -3.62
CA PRO A 481 -12.79 19.42 -3.33
C PRO A 481 -13.56 18.89 -2.11
N PHE A 482 -13.95 19.74 -1.16
CA PHE A 482 -14.65 19.32 0.05
C PHE A 482 -16.10 18.93 -0.27
N GLU A 483 -16.79 19.72 -1.08
CA GLU A 483 -18.13 19.37 -1.56
C GLU A 483 -18.10 18.09 -2.41
N LEU A 484 -17.07 17.93 -3.27
CA LEU A 484 -16.87 16.69 -4.02
C LEU A 484 -16.73 15.49 -3.08
N ILE A 485 -15.85 15.59 -2.09
CA ILE A 485 -15.59 14.52 -1.11
C ILE A 485 -16.85 14.20 -0.31
N GLU A 486 -17.59 15.20 0.16
CA GLU A 486 -18.84 14.98 0.89
C GLU A 486 -19.90 14.27 0.06
N LYS A 487 -20.04 14.61 -1.23
CA LYS A 487 -20.94 13.91 -2.15
C LYS A 487 -20.51 12.45 -2.34
N LEU A 488 -19.22 12.20 -2.58
CA LEU A 488 -18.68 10.85 -2.71
C LEU A 488 -18.87 10.02 -1.43
N ALA A 489 -18.62 10.61 -0.25
CA ALA A 489 -18.70 9.92 1.03
C ALA A 489 -20.13 9.48 1.44
N ARG A 490 -21.16 10.05 0.85
CA ARG A 490 -22.57 9.65 1.09
C ARG A 490 -23.17 8.80 -0.02
N SER A 491 -22.40 8.51 -1.08
CA SER A 491 -22.89 7.76 -2.21
C SER A 491 -22.95 6.27 -1.93
N LYS A 492 -24.11 5.67 -2.15
CA LYS A 492 -24.29 4.20 -2.12
C LYS A 492 -23.44 3.51 -3.18
N ARG A 493 -23.21 4.16 -4.31
CA ARG A 493 -22.35 3.63 -5.37
C ARG A 493 -20.91 3.48 -4.88
N VAL A 494 -20.40 4.47 -4.17
CA VAL A 494 -19.05 4.44 -3.60
C VAL A 494 -18.91 3.31 -2.56
N GLU A 495 -19.91 3.12 -1.70
CA GLU A 495 -19.94 1.98 -0.76
C GLU A 495 -19.91 0.63 -1.48
N GLN A 496 -20.72 0.45 -2.51
CA GLN A 496 -20.76 -0.79 -3.31
C GLN A 496 -19.43 -1.06 -4.01
N VAL A 497 -18.82 -0.04 -4.58
CA VAL A 497 -17.51 -0.14 -5.24
C VAL A 497 -16.41 -0.48 -4.22
N PHE A 498 -16.45 0.12 -3.05
CA PHE A 498 -15.53 -0.21 -1.94
C PHE A 498 -15.63 -1.69 -1.55
N VAL A 499 -16.84 -2.21 -1.34
CA VAL A 499 -17.05 -3.63 -1.00
C VAL A 499 -16.48 -4.56 -2.09
N ARG A 500 -16.63 -4.20 -3.38
CA ARG A 500 -16.02 -4.96 -4.49
C ARG A 500 -14.48 -4.92 -4.43
N HIS A 501 -13.88 -3.79 -4.08
CA HIS A 501 -12.42 -3.72 -3.90
C HIS A 501 -11.95 -4.56 -2.71
N VAL A 502 -12.68 -4.56 -1.59
CA VAL A 502 -12.40 -5.44 -0.44
C VAL A 502 -12.49 -6.91 -0.87
N PHE A 503 -13.54 -7.29 -1.61
CA PHE A 503 -13.67 -8.63 -2.16
C PHE A 503 -12.44 -9.01 -3.00
N ARG A 504 -12.07 -8.19 -4.00
CA ARG A 504 -10.95 -8.47 -4.90
C ARG A 504 -9.63 -8.66 -4.16
N PHE A 505 -9.37 -7.81 -3.17
CA PHE A 505 -8.14 -7.87 -2.41
C PHE A 505 -8.06 -9.11 -1.51
N PHE A 506 -9.10 -9.36 -0.72
CA PHE A 506 -9.07 -10.44 0.27
C PHE A 506 -9.33 -11.83 -0.33
N LEU A 507 -10.04 -11.92 -1.45
CA LEU A 507 -10.20 -13.18 -2.18
C LEU A 507 -9.14 -13.39 -3.27
N GLY A 508 -8.32 -12.37 -3.58
CA GLY A 508 -7.20 -12.47 -4.52
C GLY A 508 -7.63 -12.64 -5.99
N ARG A 509 -8.88 -12.32 -6.33
CA ARG A 509 -9.43 -12.42 -7.69
C ARG A 509 -10.54 -11.41 -7.95
N ASN A 510 -10.82 -11.16 -9.22
CA ASN A 510 -12.01 -10.40 -9.59
C ASN A 510 -13.28 -11.20 -9.31
N GLU A 511 -14.36 -10.47 -9.04
CA GLU A 511 -15.69 -11.04 -8.89
C GLU A 511 -16.25 -11.54 -10.22
N THR A 512 -17.07 -12.58 -10.14
CA THR A 512 -17.90 -13.12 -11.21
C THR A 512 -19.38 -12.90 -10.88
N LEU A 513 -20.27 -13.21 -11.80
CA LEU A 513 -21.72 -13.13 -11.53
C LEU A 513 -22.15 -14.08 -10.40
N ALA A 514 -21.48 -15.21 -10.24
CA ALA A 514 -21.76 -16.18 -9.19
C ALA A 514 -21.45 -15.63 -7.78
N ASP A 515 -20.56 -14.65 -7.66
CA ASP A 515 -20.20 -14.02 -6.40
C ASP A 515 -21.22 -12.96 -5.92
N GLY A 516 -22.21 -12.62 -6.78
CA GLY A 516 -23.20 -11.60 -6.52
C GLY A 516 -23.89 -11.72 -5.16
N PRO A 517 -24.42 -12.90 -4.77
CA PRO A 517 -25.06 -13.10 -3.46
C PRO A 517 -24.11 -12.83 -2.28
N ALA A 518 -22.85 -13.27 -2.35
CA ALA A 518 -21.88 -13.05 -1.29
C ALA A 518 -21.50 -11.57 -1.15
N ILE A 519 -21.32 -10.86 -2.27
CA ILE A 519 -21.02 -9.42 -2.28
C ILE A 519 -22.21 -8.61 -1.74
N GLN A 520 -23.45 -8.98 -2.10
CA GLN A 520 -24.65 -8.33 -1.57
C GLN A 520 -24.81 -8.56 -0.07
N ALA A 521 -24.58 -9.79 0.42
CA ALA A 521 -24.60 -10.10 1.84
C ALA A 521 -23.54 -9.31 2.62
N ALA A 522 -22.34 -9.21 2.05
CA ALA A 522 -21.24 -8.45 2.64
C ALA A 522 -21.52 -6.93 2.67
N HIS A 523 -22.08 -6.37 1.60
CA HIS A 523 -22.53 -4.98 1.56
C HIS A 523 -23.63 -4.73 2.60
N LYS A 524 -24.61 -5.63 2.69
CA LYS A 524 -25.65 -5.54 3.73
C LYS A 524 -25.06 -5.58 5.13
N SER A 525 -24.14 -6.49 5.40
CA SER A 525 -23.44 -6.58 6.69
C SER A 525 -22.69 -5.29 7.04
N TYR A 526 -22.03 -4.67 6.04
CA TYR A 526 -21.34 -3.40 6.18
C TYR A 526 -22.31 -2.26 6.55
N VAL A 527 -23.42 -2.15 5.84
CA VAL A 527 -24.43 -1.10 6.08
C VAL A 527 -25.13 -1.29 7.43
N ASP A 528 -25.59 -2.51 7.73
CA ASP A 528 -26.30 -2.82 8.98
C ASP A 528 -25.44 -2.61 10.24
N SER A 529 -24.10 -2.70 10.11
CA SER A 529 -23.13 -2.50 11.18
C SER A 529 -22.56 -1.09 11.25
N ASP A 530 -23.24 -0.09 10.67
CA ASP A 530 -22.78 1.29 10.62
C ASP A 530 -21.39 1.44 9.98
N GLY A 531 -21.16 0.74 8.86
CA GLY A 531 -19.93 0.83 8.09
C GLY A 531 -18.71 0.16 8.73
N SER A 532 -18.90 -0.92 9.49
CA SER A 532 -17.84 -1.74 10.09
C SER A 532 -17.09 -2.54 9.03
N LEU A 533 -15.77 -2.33 8.96
CA LEU A 533 -14.88 -3.14 8.12
C LEU A 533 -14.77 -4.56 8.64
N LYS A 534 -14.78 -4.76 9.96
CA LYS A 534 -14.75 -6.11 10.55
C LYS A 534 -15.98 -6.91 10.15
N ALA A 535 -17.17 -6.34 10.25
CA ALA A 535 -18.41 -7.00 9.83
C ALA A 535 -18.40 -7.38 8.36
N LEU A 536 -17.88 -6.50 7.50
CA LEU A 536 -17.66 -6.76 6.08
C LEU A 536 -16.72 -7.95 5.86
N LEU A 537 -15.56 -7.96 6.51
CA LEU A 537 -14.57 -9.03 6.39
C LEU A 537 -15.09 -10.36 6.95
N VAL A 538 -15.79 -10.36 8.09
CA VAL A 538 -16.44 -11.55 8.64
C VAL A 538 -17.42 -12.15 7.64
N SER A 539 -18.26 -11.31 7.00
CA SER A 539 -19.21 -11.76 5.99
C SER A 539 -18.52 -12.36 4.78
N LEU A 540 -17.49 -11.69 4.23
CA LEU A 540 -16.77 -12.16 3.04
C LEU A 540 -15.96 -13.43 3.31
N LEU A 541 -15.18 -13.47 4.39
CA LEU A 541 -14.28 -14.59 4.67
C LEU A 541 -14.98 -15.83 5.23
N SER A 542 -16.26 -15.72 5.60
CA SER A 542 -17.12 -16.87 5.93
C SER A 542 -18.11 -17.23 4.80
N SER A 543 -17.99 -16.59 3.62
CA SER A 543 -18.85 -16.84 2.47
C SER A 543 -18.37 -18.02 1.63
N GLU A 544 -19.28 -18.64 0.88
CA GLU A 544 -18.96 -19.75 -0.02
C GLU A 544 -17.79 -19.46 -0.99
N PRO A 545 -17.70 -18.28 -1.65
CA PRO A 545 -16.58 -17.96 -2.51
C PRO A 545 -15.20 -18.01 -1.86
N PHE A 546 -15.13 -17.86 -0.52
CA PHE A 546 -13.88 -17.94 0.21
C PHE A 546 -13.62 -19.34 0.76
N ILE A 547 -14.63 -20.00 1.32
CA ILE A 547 -14.44 -21.26 2.04
C ILE A 547 -14.57 -22.51 1.16
N CYS A 548 -15.26 -22.42 0.03
CA CYS A 548 -15.48 -23.55 -0.86
C CYS A 548 -14.58 -23.49 -2.10
N ARG A 549 -14.21 -24.67 -2.58
CA ARG A 549 -13.54 -24.83 -3.86
C ARG A 549 -14.36 -25.77 -4.74
N THR A 550 -14.55 -25.37 -5.98
CA THR A 550 -15.13 -26.29 -6.99
C THR A 550 -14.06 -27.29 -7.38
N GLY A 551 -14.38 -28.59 -7.30
CA GLY A 551 -13.58 -29.63 -7.93
C GLY A 551 -13.40 -29.28 -9.42
N ALA A 552 -12.22 -29.57 -9.97
CA ALA A 552 -12.07 -29.55 -11.43
C ALA A 552 -13.16 -30.49 -11.97
N GLY A 553 -14.16 -29.93 -12.65
CA GLY A 553 -15.10 -30.74 -13.43
C GLY A 553 -14.30 -31.66 -14.36
N PRO A 554 -14.85 -32.75 -14.86
CA PRO A 554 -14.16 -33.63 -15.79
C PRO A 554 -13.47 -32.75 -16.83
N ALA A 555 -12.15 -32.88 -16.94
CA ALA A 555 -11.36 -32.05 -17.82
C ALA A 555 -12.07 -31.97 -19.16
N ASP A 556 -12.34 -30.76 -19.63
CA ASP A 556 -12.88 -30.49 -20.95
C ASP A 556 -11.78 -30.93 -21.96
N THR A 557 -11.69 -32.25 -22.16
CA THR A 557 -10.75 -32.89 -23.05
C THR A 557 -11.03 -32.63 -24.52
N ASP A 558 -12.05 -31.77 -24.79
CA ASP A 558 -12.53 -31.47 -26.13
C ASP A 558 -12.26 -30.02 -26.61
N ARG A 559 -11.41 -29.28 -25.93
CA ARG A 559 -10.78 -28.12 -26.59
C ARG A 559 -9.59 -28.62 -27.39
N GLY A 560 -9.91 -29.06 -28.60
CA GLY A 560 -8.94 -29.48 -29.60
C GLY A 560 -7.75 -28.51 -29.62
N ALA A 561 -6.57 -29.12 -29.58
CA ALA A 561 -5.32 -28.44 -29.80
C ALA A 561 -5.40 -27.61 -31.09
N ALA A 562 -5.64 -26.32 -30.95
CA ALA A 562 -5.39 -25.39 -32.04
C ALA A 562 -3.89 -25.41 -32.28
N ALA A 563 -3.50 -26.01 -33.39
CA ALA A 563 -2.14 -26.03 -33.85
C ALA A 563 -1.57 -24.60 -33.94
N PRO A 564 -0.31 -24.36 -33.57
CA PRO A 564 0.27 -23.04 -33.70
C PRO A 564 0.30 -22.64 -35.17
N ALA A 565 -0.35 -21.51 -35.49
CA ALA A 565 -0.26 -20.91 -36.82
C ALA A 565 1.22 -20.60 -37.15
N SER A 566 1.71 -21.29 -38.15
CA SER A 566 3.04 -21.09 -38.71
C SER A 566 3.09 -19.77 -39.48
N GLY A 567 4.09 -18.93 -39.17
CA GLY A 567 4.68 -18.02 -40.14
C GLY A 567 4.16 -16.59 -40.15
N GLY A 568 4.68 -15.72 -39.27
CA GLY A 568 4.72 -14.30 -39.47
C GLY A 568 6.14 -13.78 -39.20
N LYS A 569 6.83 -13.38 -40.26
CA LYS A 569 8.18 -12.83 -40.26
C LYS A 569 8.27 -11.61 -39.34
N GLN A 570 9.21 -11.63 -38.39
CA GLN A 570 9.67 -10.45 -37.66
C GLN A 570 10.34 -9.46 -38.63
N PRO A 571 10.04 -8.16 -38.57
CA PRO A 571 10.93 -7.17 -39.16
C PRO A 571 12.07 -6.84 -38.19
N ALA A 572 13.26 -6.73 -38.77
CA ALA A 572 14.53 -6.48 -38.13
C ALA A 572 14.55 -5.18 -37.33
N ALA A 573 15.19 -5.24 -36.15
CA ALA A 573 15.52 -4.08 -35.35
C ALA A 573 16.52 -3.19 -36.11
N ALA A 574 16.12 -1.92 -36.38
CA ALA A 574 17.04 -0.86 -36.80
C ALA A 574 17.59 -0.18 -35.53
N ALA A 575 18.88 -0.29 -35.33
CA ALA A 575 19.65 0.50 -34.39
C ALA A 575 19.65 1.96 -34.84
N VAL A 576 19.30 2.87 -33.93
CA VAL A 576 19.60 4.32 -34.09
C VAL A 576 20.34 4.76 -32.82
N ARG A 577 21.43 5.42 -33.11
CA ARG A 577 22.42 6.05 -32.22
C ARG A 577 21.82 7.09 -31.28
#